data_588c1316431328a22569523b1dea4241
#
_entry.id   588c1316431328a22569523b1dea4241
#
_cell.length_a   1.000
_cell.length_b   1.000
_cell.length_c   1.000
_cell.angle_alpha   90.00
_cell.angle_beta   90.00
_cell.angle_gamma   90.00
#
_symmetry.space_group_name_H-M   'P 1'
#
loop_
_entity.id
_entity.type
_entity.pdbx_description
1 polymer ?
#
loop_
_entity_poly.entity_id
_entity_poly.type
_entity_poly.pdbx_seq_one_letter_code
_entity_poly.pdbx_strand_id
1 'polypeptide(L)'
;MSTVMSVDEAVSAAKSAEQWYADIDLSTRAALLEAIAEAVDAARDDLVPIAVEESRLGVDRLTGEVGRTTGQLRLMAQVVRDGAFLGVVLDKALPDVTPPRPDLRRMNIPLGPVAVFAASNFPFAFSTLGGDTASALAAGCPVIVKPNPGHPRLSDAIMAVAQKALTDAGAPRGVLTMVSHELQDGI
;
A
#
# COMPACT_ATOMS: atom_id res chain seq x y z
N MET A 1 7.62 18.93 3.71
CA MET A 1 7.62 18.66 2.24
C MET A 1 6.19 18.30 1.87
N SER A 2 5.71 18.74 0.70
CA SER A 2 4.34 18.37 0.24
C SER A 2 4.21 16.86 0.10
N THR A 3 3.11 16.30 0.59
CA THR A 3 2.75 14.88 0.41
C THR A 3 2.25 14.59 -1.01
N VAL A 4 1.86 15.63 -1.74
CA VAL A 4 1.23 15.58 -3.05
C VAL A 4 2.25 15.85 -4.16
N MET A 5 2.21 15.04 -5.21
CA MET A 5 3.10 15.09 -6.38
C MET A 5 2.30 15.26 -7.68
N SER A 6 2.96 15.73 -8.73
CA SER A 6 2.44 15.53 -10.10
C SER A 6 2.43 14.03 -10.46
N VAL A 7 1.69 13.65 -11.49
CA VAL A 7 1.64 12.25 -11.94
C VAL A 7 3.02 11.75 -12.34
N ASP A 8 3.77 12.55 -13.12
CA ASP A 8 5.11 12.17 -13.59
C ASP A 8 6.10 12.01 -12.45
N GLU A 9 6.06 12.90 -11.45
CA GLU A 9 6.90 12.78 -10.24
C GLU A 9 6.56 11.52 -9.45
N ALA A 10 5.27 11.23 -9.24
CA ALA A 10 4.82 10.06 -8.51
C ALA A 10 5.21 8.75 -9.22
N VAL A 11 5.03 8.69 -10.55
CA VAL A 11 5.44 7.54 -11.37
C VAL A 11 6.97 7.36 -11.32
N SER A 12 7.73 8.44 -11.47
CA SER A 12 9.19 8.39 -11.41
C SER A 12 9.69 7.92 -10.05
N ALA A 13 9.09 8.42 -8.96
CA ALA A 13 9.43 7.99 -7.60
C ALA A 13 9.09 6.51 -7.35
N ALA A 14 7.90 6.07 -7.78
CA ALA A 14 7.48 4.68 -7.64
C ALA A 14 8.39 3.73 -8.44
N LYS A 15 8.74 4.09 -9.66
CA LYS A 15 9.71 3.34 -10.49
C LYS A 15 11.08 3.26 -9.84
N SER A 16 11.56 4.32 -9.22
CA SER A 16 12.85 4.33 -8.53
C SER A 16 12.86 3.44 -7.28
N ALA A 17 11.70 3.26 -6.62
CA ALA A 17 11.56 2.40 -5.46
C ALA A 17 11.25 0.93 -5.80
N GLU A 18 10.84 0.63 -7.03
CA GLU A 18 10.32 -0.66 -7.47
C GLU A 18 11.25 -1.82 -7.12
N GLN A 19 12.52 -1.74 -7.56
CA GLN A 19 13.47 -2.82 -7.35
C GLN A 19 13.77 -3.03 -5.85
N TRP A 20 14.00 -1.94 -5.11
CA TRP A 20 14.22 -2.01 -3.68
C TRP A 20 13.07 -2.71 -2.96
N TYR A 21 11.83 -2.33 -3.29
CA TYR A 21 10.63 -2.86 -2.63
C TYR A 21 10.33 -4.31 -3.03
N ALA A 22 10.66 -4.69 -4.25
CA ALA A 22 10.54 -6.07 -4.71
C ALA A 22 11.54 -7.01 -4.01
N ASP A 23 12.75 -6.51 -3.72
CA ASP A 23 13.88 -7.32 -3.24
C ASP A 23 13.97 -7.41 -1.71
N ILE A 24 13.29 -6.55 -0.95
CA ILE A 24 13.30 -6.67 0.52
C ILE A 24 12.68 -8.00 0.95
N ASP A 25 13.19 -8.56 2.04
CA ASP A 25 12.66 -9.80 2.60
C ASP A 25 11.22 -9.64 3.11
N LEU A 26 10.49 -10.76 3.20
CA LEU A 26 9.08 -10.78 3.58
C LEU A 26 8.86 -10.22 5.00
N SER A 27 9.81 -10.45 5.92
CA SER A 27 9.72 -9.95 7.30
C SER A 27 9.79 -8.43 7.34
N THR A 28 10.72 -7.85 6.59
CA THR A 28 10.86 -6.38 6.44
C THR A 28 9.61 -5.78 5.79
N ARG A 29 9.09 -6.39 4.71
CA ARG A 29 7.87 -5.92 4.06
C ARG A 29 6.67 -5.97 5.01
N ALA A 30 6.51 -7.03 5.77
CA ALA A 30 5.46 -7.14 6.77
C ALA A 30 5.59 -6.08 7.87
N ALA A 31 6.81 -5.82 8.34
CA ALA A 31 7.07 -4.78 9.34
C ALA A 31 6.70 -3.36 8.85
N LEU A 32 6.90 -3.07 7.55
CA LEU A 32 6.47 -1.79 6.97
C LEU A 32 4.93 -1.63 7.01
N LEU A 33 4.18 -2.69 6.70
CA LEU A 33 2.71 -2.67 6.79
C LEU A 33 2.23 -2.47 8.24
N GLU A 34 2.88 -3.10 9.21
CA GLU A 34 2.58 -2.94 10.62
C GLU A 34 2.93 -1.54 11.11
N ALA A 35 4.05 -0.97 10.69
CA ALA A 35 4.43 0.40 11.03
C ALA A 35 3.40 1.43 10.55
N ILE A 36 2.84 1.26 9.34
CA ILE A 36 1.73 2.08 8.87
C ILE A 36 0.51 1.90 9.78
N ALA A 37 0.14 0.66 10.11
CA ALA A 37 -1.03 0.39 10.95
C ALA A 37 -0.90 1.01 12.35
N GLU A 38 0.26 0.89 12.98
CA GLU A 38 0.55 1.49 14.29
C GLU A 38 0.47 3.02 14.25
N ALA A 39 1.07 3.64 13.23
CA ALA A 39 1.04 5.08 13.07
C ALA A 39 -0.39 5.62 12.84
N VAL A 40 -1.20 4.93 12.05
CA VAL A 40 -2.61 5.29 11.82
C VAL A 40 -3.44 5.12 13.09
N ASP A 41 -3.24 4.04 13.86
CA ASP A 41 -3.92 3.86 15.15
C ASP A 41 -3.53 4.96 16.14
N ALA A 42 -2.26 5.36 16.20
CA ALA A 42 -1.79 6.45 17.04
C ALA A 42 -2.36 7.82 16.63
N ALA A 43 -2.61 8.03 15.35
CA ALA A 43 -3.17 9.29 14.82
C ALA A 43 -4.71 9.31 14.78
N ARG A 44 -5.39 8.27 15.28
CA ARG A 44 -6.86 8.13 15.18
C ARG A 44 -7.62 9.35 15.65
N ASP A 45 -7.25 9.88 16.81
CA ASP A 45 -7.96 10.99 17.46
C ASP A 45 -7.82 12.32 16.69
N ASP A 46 -6.78 12.44 15.86
CA ASP A 46 -6.58 13.57 14.96
C ASP A 46 -7.29 13.36 13.61
N LEU A 47 -7.30 12.13 13.09
CA LEU A 47 -7.84 11.80 11.76
C LEU A 47 -9.37 11.71 11.74
N VAL A 48 -10.00 11.15 12.79
CA VAL A 48 -11.46 10.94 12.83
C VAL A 48 -12.23 12.27 12.78
N PRO A 49 -11.87 13.34 13.50
CA PRO A 49 -12.56 14.63 13.38
C PRO A 49 -12.51 15.21 11.96
N ILE A 50 -11.38 15.10 11.26
CA ILE A 50 -11.26 15.54 9.86
C ILE A 50 -12.22 14.75 8.96
N ALA A 51 -12.27 13.43 9.15
CA ALA A 51 -13.16 12.55 8.39
C ALA A 51 -14.64 12.88 8.64
N VAL A 52 -15.03 13.16 9.89
CA VAL A 52 -16.40 13.58 10.25
C VAL A 52 -16.78 14.87 9.53
N GLU A 53 -15.89 15.85 9.54
CA GLU A 53 -16.13 17.15 8.91
C GLU A 53 -16.34 17.04 7.40
N GLU A 54 -15.50 16.26 6.71
CA GLU A 54 -15.54 16.14 5.26
C GLU A 54 -16.63 15.19 4.75
N SER A 55 -16.78 14.02 5.41
CA SER A 55 -17.71 12.99 4.95
C SER A 55 -19.13 13.11 5.51
N ARG A 56 -19.32 13.86 6.61
CA ARG A 56 -20.57 13.94 7.37
C ARG A 56 -21.04 12.59 7.94
N LEU A 57 -20.17 11.60 8.02
CA LEU A 57 -20.44 10.31 8.63
C LEU A 57 -20.27 10.37 10.15
N GLY A 58 -20.96 9.47 10.87
CA GLY A 58 -20.90 9.42 12.33
C GLY A 58 -19.53 9.00 12.87
N VAL A 59 -19.15 9.56 14.01
CA VAL A 59 -17.85 9.33 14.66
C VAL A 59 -17.60 7.85 14.97
N ASP A 60 -18.59 7.13 15.47
CA ASP A 60 -18.46 5.70 15.82
C ASP A 60 -18.17 4.85 14.61
N ARG A 61 -18.84 5.14 13.48
CA ARG A 61 -18.57 4.48 12.20
C ARG A 61 -17.14 4.72 11.74
N LEU A 62 -16.69 5.96 11.74
CA LEU A 62 -15.35 6.33 11.27
C LEU A 62 -14.25 5.79 12.17
N THR A 63 -14.48 5.77 13.49
CA THR A 63 -13.58 5.11 14.45
C THR A 63 -13.48 3.61 14.15
N GLY A 64 -14.61 2.96 13.87
CA GLY A 64 -14.64 1.55 13.43
C GLY A 64 -13.92 1.32 12.10
N GLU A 65 -14.02 2.27 11.15
CA GLU A 65 -13.30 2.19 9.88
C GLU A 65 -11.78 2.30 10.04
N VAL A 66 -11.27 3.14 10.95
CA VAL A 66 -9.84 3.17 11.28
C VAL A 66 -9.38 1.79 11.73
N GLY A 67 -10.08 1.18 12.72
CA GLY A 67 -9.76 -0.15 13.19
C GLY A 67 -9.80 -1.23 12.09
N ARG A 68 -10.75 -1.13 11.15
CA ARG A 68 -10.82 -2.00 9.97
C ARG A 68 -9.63 -1.80 9.05
N THR A 69 -9.22 -0.57 8.79
CA THR A 69 -8.08 -0.24 7.93
C THR A 69 -6.77 -0.76 8.51
N THR A 70 -6.52 -0.49 9.79
CA THR A 70 -5.30 -0.97 10.47
C THR A 70 -5.31 -2.49 10.65
N GLY A 71 -6.48 -3.10 10.90
CA GLY A 71 -6.66 -4.54 10.91
C GLY A 71 -6.36 -5.19 9.55
N GLN A 72 -6.76 -4.56 8.44
CA GLN A 72 -6.44 -5.02 7.08
C GLN A 72 -4.92 -4.98 6.80
N LEU A 73 -4.24 -3.90 7.19
CA LEU A 73 -2.78 -3.81 7.06
C LEU A 73 -2.06 -4.91 7.84
N ARG A 74 -2.48 -5.19 9.08
CA ARG A 74 -1.93 -6.28 9.89
C ARG A 74 -2.23 -7.65 9.31
N LEU A 75 -3.44 -7.85 8.78
CA LEU A 75 -3.78 -9.10 8.07
C LEU A 75 -2.86 -9.31 6.87
N MET A 76 -2.63 -8.28 6.06
CA MET A 76 -1.71 -8.35 4.93
C MET A 76 -0.27 -8.61 5.38
N ALA A 77 0.18 -8.05 6.49
CA ALA A 77 1.48 -8.36 7.07
C ALA A 77 1.63 -9.85 7.45
N GLN A 78 0.57 -10.46 7.99
CA GLN A 78 0.55 -11.89 8.29
C GLN A 78 0.61 -12.74 7.01
N VAL A 79 -0.17 -12.38 5.98
CA VAL A 79 -0.15 -13.04 4.66
C VAL A 79 1.25 -12.96 4.03
N VAL A 80 1.91 -11.81 4.16
CA VAL A 80 3.29 -11.64 3.67
C VAL A 80 4.25 -12.57 4.40
N ARG A 81 4.18 -12.66 5.73
CA ARG A 81 5.05 -13.57 6.51
C ARG A 81 4.81 -15.04 6.21
N ASP A 82 3.56 -15.43 5.97
CA ASP A 82 3.21 -16.79 5.57
C ASP A 82 3.84 -17.18 4.22
N GLY A 83 3.91 -16.23 3.28
CA GLY A 83 4.56 -16.42 1.98
C GLY A 83 3.79 -17.29 0.98
N ALA A 84 2.66 -17.89 1.34
CA ALA A 84 1.88 -18.77 0.46
C ALA A 84 1.44 -18.08 -0.84
N PHE A 85 1.21 -16.75 -0.81
CA PHE A 85 0.85 -15.94 -1.98
C PHE A 85 1.90 -15.95 -3.10
N LEU A 86 3.16 -16.28 -2.78
CA LEU A 86 4.23 -16.43 -3.77
C LEU A 86 4.00 -17.63 -4.70
N GLY A 87 3.17 -18.58 -4.32
CA GLY A 87 2.83 -19.74 -5.15
C GLY A 87 4.06 -20.49 -5.65
N VAL A 88 5.04 -20.71 -4.78
CA VAL A 88 6.32 -21.35 -5.14
C VAL A 88 6.10 -22.75 -5.62
N VAL A 89 6.67 -23.08 -6.79
CA VAL A 89 6.70 -24.43 -7.36
C VAL A 89 8.13 -24.84 -7.63
N LEU A 90 8.50 -26.04 -7.18
CA LEU A 90 9.81 -26.65 -7.36
C LEU A 90 9.65 -27.97 -8.11
N ASP A 91 10.04 -28.01 -9.39
CA ASP A 91 10.06 -29.20 -10.22
C ASP A 91 11.50 -29.71 -10.32
N LYS A 92 11.79 -30.82 -9.69
CA LYS A 92 13.14 -31.44 -9.70
C LYS A 92 13.52 -31.90 -11.11
N ALA A 93 14.83 -31.86 -11.39
CA ALA A 93 15.37 -32.41 -12.62
C ALA A 93 15.00 -33.89 -12.80
N LEU A 94 14.66 -34.26 -14.03
CA LEU A 94 14.41 -35.64 -14.47
C LEU A 94 15.35 -35.97 -15.62
N PRO A 95 16.60 -36.37 -15.35
CA PRO A 95 17.62 -36.57 -16.39
C PRO A 95 17.36 -37.82 -17.25
N ASP A 96 16.64 -38.81 -16.72
CA ASP A 96 16.43 -40.11 -17.33
C ASP A 96 15.20 -40.17 -18.24
N VAL A 97 14.41 -39.06 -18.36
CA VAL A 97 13.28 -39.00 -19.32
C VAL A 97 13.73 -38.45 -20.67
N THR A 98 12.91 -38.69 -21.70
CA THR A 98 13.18 -38.18 -23.07
C THR A 98 12.10 -37.20 -23.50
N PRO A 99 12.42 -35.93 -23.79
CA PRO A 99 13.72 -35.29 -23.54
C PRO A 99 13.98 -35.07 -22.02
N PRO A 100 15.23 -34.98 -21.56
CA PRO A 100 15.56 -34.70 -20.16
C PRO A 100 14.96 -33.39 -19.69
N ARG A 101 14.49 -33.34 -18.45
CA ARG A 101 13.89 -32.13 -17.83
C ARG A 101 14.87 -31.51 -16.84
N PRO A 102 15.12 -30.17 -16.91
CA PRO A 102 15.94 -29.48 -15.93
C PRO A 102 15.21 -29.29 -14.59
N ASP A 103 15.95 -28.88 -13.56
CA ASP A 103 15.36 -28.30 -12.33
C ASP A 103 14.70 -26.98 -12.67
N LEU A 104 13.43 -26.85 -12.37
CA LEU A 104 12.62 -25.64 -12.62
C LEU A 104 12.06 -25.11 -11.33
N ARG A 105 12.20 -23.83 -11.13
CA ARG A 105 11.68 -23.12 -9.98
C ARG A 105 10.92 -21.89 -10.45
N ARG A 106 9.70 -21.72 -9.97
CA ARG A 106 8.87 -20.55 -10.29
C ARG A 106 8.19 -20.01 -9.05
N MET A 107 7.95 -18.71 -9.04
CA MET A 107 7.14 -18.02 -8.04
C MET A 107 6.48 -16.79 -8.65
N ASN A 108 5.46 -16.26 -7.98
CA ASN A 108 4.88 -14.98 -8.33
C ASN A 108 5.86 -13.85 -7.97
N ILE A 109 5.92 -12.83 -8.80
CA ILE A 109 6.71 -11.60 -8.59
C ILE A 109 5.77 -10.39 -8.58
N PRO A 110 6.17 -9.26 -7.97
CA PRO A 110 5.41 -8.01 -8.03
C PRO A 110 5.17 -7.54 -9.48
N LEU A 111 4.03 -6.89 -9.70
CA LEU A 111 3.68 -6.33 -11.03
C LEU A 111 4.44 -5.04 -11.36
N GLY A 112 5.08 -4.43 -10.38
CA GLY A 112 5.59 -3.06 -10.44
C GLY A 112 4.63 -2.05 -9.81
N PRO A 113 4.79 -0.74 -10.06
CA PRO A 113 3.94 0.29 -9.47
C PRO A 113 2.45 0.11 -9.81
N VAL A 114 1.59 0.28 -8.80
CA VAL A 114 0.13 0.14 -8.90
C VAL A 114 -0.54 1.48 -8.61
N ALA A 115 -1.46 1.90 -9.47
CA ALA A 115 -2.31 3.06 -9.23
C ALA A 115 -3.58 2.63 -8.50
N VAL A 116 -3.90 3.32 -7.38
CA VAL A 116 -5.10 3.11 -6.58
C VAL A 116 -5.98 4.36 -6.66
N PHE A 117 -7.23 4.17 -7.10
CA PHE A 117 -8.24 5.22 -7.17
C PHE A 117 -9.13 5.14 -5.93
N ALA A 118 -8.93 6.05 -4.99
CA ALA A 118 -9.58 6.04 -3.68
C ALA A 118 -11.09 6.29 -3.76
N ALA A 119 -11.88 5.52 -3.02
CA ALA A 119 -13.33 5.72 -2.90
C ALA A 119 -13.67 6.81 -1.88
N SER A 120 -14.88 7.41 -1.99
CA SER A 120 -15.37 8.43 -1.07
C SER A 120 -16.23 7.89 0.07
N ASN A 121 -17.00 6.83 -0.17
CA ASN A 121 -18.04 6.34 0.72
C ASN A 121 -17.52 5.53 1.93
N PHE A 122 -16.25 5.15 1.92
CA PHE A 122 -15.51 4.56 3.03
C PHE A 122 -14.14 5.26 3.14
N PRO A 123 -14.11 6.44 3.78
CA PRO A 123 -12.96 7.35 3.73
C PRO A 123 -11.65 6.80 4.32
N PHE A 124 -11.71 5.76 5.14
CA PHE A 124 -10.53 5.02 5.61
C PHE A 124 -10.38 3.67 4.90
N ALA A 125 -11.44 2.82 4.95
CA ALA A 125 -11.33 1.40 4.61
C ALA A 125 -11.15 1.10 3.11
N PHE A 126 -11.61 1.99 2.23
CA PHE A 126 -11.50 1.87 0.76
C PHE A 126 -10.94 3.13 0.10
N SER A 127 -10.22 3.93 0.86
CA SER A 127 -9.60 5.15 0.37
C SER A 127 -8.07 5.01 0.35
N THR A 128 -7.34 6.05 0.75
CA THR A 128 -5.88 6.21 0.64
C THR A 128 -5.08 5.01 1.13
N LEU A 129 -5.43 4.46 2.30
CA LEU A 129 -4.78 3.28 2.90
C LEU A 129 -5.71 2.06 2.97
N GLY A 130 -6.75 2.03 2.16
CA GLY A 130 -7.71 0.94 2.13
C GLY A 130 -7.16 -0.38 1.63
N GLY A 131 -8.05 -1.35 1.45
CA GLY A 131 -7.70 -2.72 1.07
C GLY A 131 -6.84 -2.82 -0.20
N ASP A 132 -7.09 -1.97 -1.20
CA ASP A 132 -6.34 -1.97 -2.47
C ASP A 132 -4.88 -1.56 -2.24
N THR A 133 -4.65 -0.48 -1.47
CA THR A 133 -3.30 -0.04 -1.09
C THR A 133 -2.59 -1.10 -0.24
N ALA A 134 -3.27 -1.66 0.76
CA ALA A 134 -2.70 -2.67 1.64
C ALA A 134 -2.29 -3.94 0.88
N SER A 135 -3.13 -4.42 -0.03
CA SER A 135 -2.86 -5.62 -0.83
C SER A 135 -1.76 -5.41 -1.86
N ALA A 136 -1.72 -4.25 -2.54
CA ALA A 136 -0.66 -3.91 -3.48
C ALA A 136 0.71 -3.80 -2.79
N LEU A 137 0.77 -3.11 -1.63
CA LEU A 137 1.99 -3.05 -0.82
C LEU A 137 2.42 -4.45 -0.34
N ALA A 138 1.48 -5.29 0.12
CA ALA A 138 1.78 -6.66 0.53
C ALA A 138 2.38 -7.50 -0.61
N ALA A 139 1.89 -7.32 -1.83
CA ALA A 139 2.41 -7.98 -3.02
C ALA A 139 3.82 -7.49 -3.43
N GLY A 140 4.35 -6.43 -2.82
CA GLY A 140 5.65 -5.84 -3.15
C GLY A 140 5.59 -4.78 -4.24
N CYS A 141 4.42 -4.24 -4.51
CA CYS A 141 4.19 -3.20 -5.51
C CYS A 141 4.23 -1.82 -4.85
N PRO A 142 5.07 -0.87 -5.30
CA PRO A 142 4.91 0.53 -4.94
C PRO A 142 3.53 1.04 -5.33
N VAL A 143 2.96 1.94 -4.51
CA VAL A 143 1.58 2.42 -4.72
C VAL A 143 1.56 3.92 -4.99
N ILE A 144 0.80 4.30 -6.01
CA ILE A 144 0.47 5.68 -6.35
C ILE A 144 -1.02 5.87 -6.11
N VAL A 145 -1.38 6.65 -5.09
CA VAL A 145 -2.78 6.91 -4.77
C VAL A 145 -3.28 8.14 -5.50
N LYS A 146 -4.39 7.99 -6.22
CA LYS A 146 -5.22 9.11 -6.66
C LYS A 146 -6.31 9.30 -5.60
N PRO A 147 -6.22 10.34 -4.74
CA PRO A 147 -7.15 10.53 -3.65
C PRO A 147 -8.54 10.93 -4.16
N ASN A 148 -9.55 10.68 -3.35
CA ASN A 148 -10.91 11.09 -3.69
C ASN A 148 -11.14 12.56 -3.30
N PRO A 149 -11.76 13.39 -4.17
CA PRO A 149 -12.02 14.79 -3.87
C PRO A 149 -13.08 15.02 -2.78
N GLY A 150 -13.78 13.98 -2.35
CA GLY A 150 -14.81 14.06 -1.30
C GLY A 150 -14.25 14.23 0.13
N HIS A 151 -12.95 13.96 0.34
CA HIS A 151 -12.28 14.12 1.64
C HIS A 151 -10.79 14.41 1.47
N PRO A 152 -10.43 15.56 0.87
CA PRO A 152 -9.04 15.88 0.52
C PRO A 152 -8.13 16.05 1.74
N ARG A 153 -8.58 16.74 2.79
CA ARG A 153 -7.77 16.96 4.01
C ARG A 153 -7.48 15.66 4.74
N LEU A 154 -8.45 14.76 4.79
CA LEU A 154 -8.24 13.43 5.37
C LEU A 154 -7.21 12.64 4.56
N SER A 155 -7.31 12.66 3.24
CA SER A 155 -6.36 11.97 2.36
C SER A 155 -4.93 12.49 2.56
N ASP A 156 -4.75 13.81 2.68
CA ASP A 156 -3.45 14.42 2.96
C ASP A 156 -2.91 14.02 4.34
N ALA A 157 -3.77 14.08 5.35
CA ALA A 157 -3.37 13.77 6.73
C ALA A 157 -2.96 12.30 6.89
N ILE A 158 -3.77 11.36 6.40
CA ILE A 158 -3.48 9.93 6.52
C ILE A 158 -2.28 9.51 5.66
N MET A 159 -2.10 10.14 4.48
CA MET A 159 -0.92 9.91 3.65
C MET A 159 0.35 10.40 4.36
N ALA A 160 0.32 11.57 4.98
CA ALA A 160 1.46 12.10 5.74
C ALA A 160 1.87 11.15 6.89
N VAL A 161 0.89 10.61 7.61
CA VAL A 161 1.12 9.62 8.69
C VAL A 161 1.79 8.37 8.13
N ALA A 162 1.27 7.80 7.05
CA ALA A 162 1.81 6.59 6.44
C ALA A 162 3.22 6.78 5.86
N GLN A 163 3.44 7.89 5.14
CA GLN A 163 4.76 8.20 4.56
C GLN A 163 5.82 8.43 5.63
N LYS A 164 5.44 9.08 6.75
CA LYS A 164 6.34 9.23 7.89
C LYS A 164 6.71 7.87 8.47
N ALA A 165 5.75 7.01 8.72
CA ALA A 165 5.99 5.66 9.25
C ALA A 165 6.92 4.85 8.34
N LEU A 166 6.70 4.87 7.04
CA LEU A 166 7.56 4.20 6.05
C LEU A 166 8.98 4.77 6.05
N THR A 167 9.12 6.11 6.10
CA THR A 167 10.43 6.78 6.13
C THR A 167 11.20 6.45 7.40
N ASP A 168 10.53 6.49 8.55
CA ASP A 168 11.12 6.13 9.86
C ASP A 168 11.57 4.66 9.89
N ALA A 169 10.89 3.79 9.15
CA ALA A 169 11.24 2.39 8.97
C ALA A 169 12.27 2.14 7.83
N GLY A 170 12.81 3.19 7.22
CA GLY A 170 13.88 3.12 6.21
C GLY A 170 13.41 2.86 4.78
N ALA A 171 12.10 2.91 4.49
CA ALA A 171 11.60 2.74 3.14
C ALA A 171 11.83 3.98 2.27
N PRO A 172 12.17 3.82 0.97
CA PRO A 172 12.22 4.93 0.03
C PRO A 172 10.84 5.60 -0.14
N ARG A 173 10.86 6.91 -0.34
CA ARG A 173 9.63 7.72 -0.50
C ARG A 173 8.70 7.19 -1.60
N GLY A 174 9.23 6.58 -2.66
CA GLY A 174 8.49 6.06 -3.79
C GLY A 174 7.66 4.81 -3.51
N VAL A 175 7.80 4.17 -2.34
CA VAL A 175 6.99 2.98 -1.97
C VAL A 175 5.50 3.32 -1.87
N LEU A 176 5.19 4.52 -1.35
CA LEU A 176 3.81 5.01 -1.26
C LEU A 176 3.79 6.50 -1.58
N THR A 177 3.12 6.86 -2.66
CA THR A 177 3.00 8.25 -3.14
C THR A 177 1.53 8.62 -3.37
N MET A 178 1.25 9.91 -3.46
CA MET A 178 -0.08 10.43 -3.75
C MET A 178 0.01 11.57 -4.76
N VAL A 179 -0.85 11.53 -5.77
CA VAL A 179 -1.00 12.59 -6.76
C VAL A 179 -2.00 13.65 -6.30
N SER A 180 -2.04 14.80 -6.97
CA SER A 180 -2.96 15.88 -6.67
C SER A 180 -4.42 15.42 -6.68
N HIS A 181 -5.24 16.02 -5.80
CA HIS A 181 -6.70 15.86 -5.79
C HIS A 181 -7.32 16.33 -7.10
N GLU A 182 -6.77 17.40 -7.65
CA GLU A 182 -7.15 17.94 -8.94
C GLU A 182 -6.30 17.24 -10.00
N LEU A 183 -6.86 16.27 -10.70
CA LEU A 183 -6.36 15.89 -12.00
C LEU A 183 -6.70 17.04 -12.94
N GLN A 184 -5.82 18.03 -13.01
CA GLN A 184 -5.94 19.07 -14.01
C GLN A 184 -5.56 18.48 -15.36
N ASP A 185 -6.53 18.43 -16.24
CA ASP A 185 -6.45 18.46 -17.69
C ASP A 185 -5.34 17.65 -18.35
N GLY A 186 -5.62 16.43 -18.70
CA GLY A 186 -4.69 15.68 -19.53
C GLY A 186 -4.95 14.17 -19.62
N ILE A 187 -6.20 13.73 -19.54
CA ILE A 187 -6.62 12.42 -20.05
C ILE A 187 -7.68 12.61 -21.11
#